data_0c18af1afcb1f78d08561fb06e241e7a
#
_entry.id   0c18af1afcb1f78d08561fb06e241e7a
#
_cell.length_a   1.000
_cell.length_b   1.000
_cell.length_c   1.000
_cell.angle_alpha   90.00
_cell.angle_beta   90.00
_cell.angle_gamma   90.00
#
_symmetry.space_group_name_H-M   'P 1'
#
loop_
_entity.id
_entity.type
_entity.pdbx_description
1 polymer ?
#
loop_
_entity_poly.entity_id
_entity_poly.type
_entity_poly.pdbx_seq_one_letter_code
_entity_poly.pdbx_strand_id
1 'polypeptide(L)'
;GAGVAEAVSKMAFGNRLGVKIEHNVDPRDFFAAGWGNIVCEVPDGKVGELSIPYTVIGEVTDKGTFEYGSTVISMEEALKAWTGTLEKVFPTASGAPMKAAEETLYNTDKVYVCKHKVAKPTVFIPAMPGTNCELDSAKAFEAAGAETIVRVFRNQNASDIRSSIEQYKEDIKKSQIIMFPGGFSAGDEPDGSAKFFATVFRNEAMMEEIDKLLHDRDGLVLGICNGFQTLIKLGLLTGGKIEPQKADSPTLTTNNIGRHISRMAYLKVVSNLSPWLRKAELGGVYCNPMSHGEGRFVANEEWLAKLRANGQIAIQYSDPNGNLSVSEEWNPNGSYQCIEGITSPDGRILGKMGHNERCWSDTGVNIYGNQDMQLFASGVEYFK
;
A
#
# COMPACT_ATOMS: atom_id res chain seq x y z
N GLY A 1 0.64 -3.79 28.19
CA GLY A 1 0.43 -4.15 29.28
C GLY A 1 0.80 -5.42 30.03
N ALA A 2 1.18 -6.54 29.37
CA ALA A 2 1.45 -7.81 30.09
C ALA A 2 2.90 -7.91 30.62
N GLY A 3 3.76 -6.93 30.43
CA GLY A 3 5.09 -6.88 31.03
C GLY A 3 6.25 -6.86 30.04
N VAL A 4 7.46 -6.93 30.58
CA VAL A 4 8.71 -6.80 29.82
C VAL A 4 8.88 -7.96 28.83
N ALA A 5 8.62 -9.19 29.26
CA ALA A 5 8.74 -10.38 28.42
C ALA A 5 7.85 -10.30 27.16
N GLU A 6 6.60 -9.85 27.31
CA GLU A 6 5.69 -9.65 26.18
C GLU A 6 6.20 -8.56 25.23
N ALA A 7 6.66 -7.43 25.78
CA ALA A 7 7.19 -6.32 24.97
C ALA A 7 8.39 -6.76 24.14
N VAL A 8 9.38 -7.36 24.77
CA VAL A 8 10.60 -7.89 24.12
C VAL A 8 10.25 -8.92 23.04
N SER A 9 9.35 -9.87 23.34
CA SER A 9 8.95 -10.88 22.39
C SER A 9 8.30 -10.28 21.14
N LYS A 10 7.36 -9.33 21.33
CA LYS A 10 6.67 -8.68 20.21
C LYS A 10 7.59 -7.79 19.37
N MET A 11 8.54 -7.11 19.99
CA MET A 11 9.57 -6.34 19.27
C MET A 11 10.44 -7.29 18.41
N ALA A 12 10.89 -8.40 18.98
CA ALA A 12 11.71 -9.39 18.29
C ALA A 12 10.96 -10.09 17.13
N PHE A 13 9.65 -10.36 17.26
CA PHE A 13 8.85 -10.97 16.21
C PHE A 13 8.81 -10.15 14.92
N GLY A 14 8.83 -8.81 15.04
CA GLY A 14 8.77 -7.92 13.88
C GLY A 14 9.97 -8.06 12.94
N ASN A 15 11.18 -8.05 13.52
CA ASN A 15 12.44 -8.08 12.76
C ASN A 15 13.07 -9.48 12.73
N ARG A 16 12.51 -10.45 13.45
CA ARG A 16 13.05 -11.81 13.62
C ARG A 16 14.46 -11.87 14.18
N LEU A 17 14.84 -10.83 14.93
CA LEU A 17 16.10 -10.77 15.64
C LEU A 17 15.99 -11.48 16.99
N GLY A 18 17.07 -12.12 17.41
CA GLY A 18 17.14 -12.77 18.71
C GLY A 18 17.32 -11.78 19.84
N VAL A 19 17.06 -12.24 21.05
CA VAL A 19 17.31 -11.48 22.29
C VAL A 19 17.94 -12.37 23.33
N LYS A 20 19.01 -11.90 23.95
CA LYS A 20 19.66 -12.55 25.07
C LYS A 20 19.43 -11.72 26.34
N ILE A 21 18.73 -12.29 27.30
CA ILE A 21 18.39 -11.63 28.56
C ILE A 21 19.56 -11.76 29.54
N GLU A 22 19.88 -10.67 30.23
CA GLU A 22 20.94 -10.62 31.24
C GLU A 22 20.63 -11.52 32.45
N HIS A 23 21.69 -12.15 32.99
CA HIS A 23 21.58 -13.10 34.11
C HIS A 23 21.06 -12.48 35.43
N ASN A 24 21.19 -11.18 35.60
CA ASN A 24 20.76 -10.44 36.79
C ASN A 24 19.28 -9.99 36.74
N VAL A 25 18.59 -10.22 35.63
CA VAL A 25 17.16 -9.96 35.53
C VAL A 25 16.39 -11.05 36.30
N ASP A 26 15.61 -10.68 37.29
CA ASP A 26 14.78 -11.67 38.05
C ASP A 26 13.63 -12.15 37.14
N PRO A 27 13.46 -13.48 36.96
CA PRO A 27 12.35 -14.02 36.18
C PRO A 27 10.99 -13.52 36.59
N ARG A 28 10.77 -13.30 37.91
CA ARG A 28 9.48 -12.79 38.41
C ARG A 28 9.20 -11.39 37.90
N ASP A 29 10.20 -10.52 37.87
CA ASP A 29 10.05 -9.15 37.36
C ASP A 29 9.93 -9.12 35.81
N PHE A 30 10.68 -10.01 35.13
CA PHE A 30 10.65 -10.12 33.67
C PHE A 30 9.28 -10.56 33.15
N PHE A 31 8.63 -11.52 33.81
CA PHE A 31 7.33 -12.04 33.42
C PHE A 31 6.13 -11.35 34.10
N ALA A 32 6.38 -10.48 35.09
CA ALA A 32 5.32 -9.75 35.75
C ALA A 32 4.62 -8.73 34.86
N ALA A 33 3.35 -8.49 35.07
CA ALA A 33 2.64 -7.39 34.45
C ALA A 33 3.25 -6.04 34.92
N GLY A 34 3.66 -5.22 33.95
CA GLY A 34 4.27 -3.91 34.22
C GLY A 34 3.47 -2.78 33.57
N TRP A 35 2.82 -1.97 34.39
CA TRP A 35 2.08 -0.79 33.90
C TRP A 35 2.99 0.44 33.92
N GLY A 36 3.04 1.13 32.77
CA GLY A 36 3.85 2.35 32.62
C GLY A 36 5.34 2.11 32.32
N ASN A 37 5.80 0.85 32.24
CA ASN A 37 7.15 0.54 31.81
C ASN A 37 7.27 0.73 30.31
N ILE A 38 8.40 1.31 29.87
CA ILE A 38 8.78 1.46 28.46
C ILE A 38 9.99 0.57 28.21
N VAL A 39 9.90 -0.29 27.20
CA VAL A 39 11.03 -1.07 26.70
C VAL A 39 11.47 -0.44 25.37
N CYS A 40 12.76 -0.16 25.24
CA CYS A 40 13.33 0.38 24.03
C CYS A 40 14.65 -0.30 23.67
N GLU A 41 14.94 -0.36 22.40
CA GLU A 41 16.26 -0.71 21.87
C GLU A 41 17.10 0.57 21.79
N VAL A 42 18.33 0.48 22.25
CA VAL A 42 19.26 1.62 22.25
C VAL A 42 20.53 1.16 21.49
N PRO A 43 21.03 1.94 20.52
CA PRO A 43 22.26 1.58 19.79
C PRO A 43 23.44 1.39 20.73
N ASP A 44 24.36 0.51 20.32
CA ASP A 44 25.58 0.23 21.08
C ASP A 44 26.36 1.51 21.40
N GLY A 45 26.81 1.60 22.65
CA GLY A 45 27.55 2.76 23.17
C GLY A 45 26.69 3.97 23.50
N LYS A 46 25.39 3.96 23.24
CA LYS A 46 24.46 5.08 23.51
C LYS A 46 23.69 4.97 24.82
N VAL A 47 23.75 3.84 25.50
CA VAL A 47 23.03 3.62 26.77
C VAL A 47 23.43 4.65 27.83
N GLY A 48 24.73 5.03 27.90
CA GLY A 48 25.22 6.03 28.84
C GLY A 48 24.77 7.48 28.57
N GLU A 49 24.17 7.76 27.43
CA GLU A 49 23.62 9.08 27.05
C GLU A 49 22.19 9.30 27.59
N LEU A 50 21.54 8.23 28.10
CA LEU A 50 20.21 8.33 28.67
C LEU A 50 20.20 9.17 29.96
N SER A 51 19.35 10.19 30.01
CA SER A 51 19.21 11.11 31.16
C SER A 51 18.13 10.70 32.15
N ILE A 52 17.50 9.54 31.94
CA ILE A 52 16.42 8.99 32.78
C ILE A 52 16.90 7.70 33.45
N PRO A 53 16.33 7.30 34.60
CA PRO A 53 16.61 5.99 35.20
C PRO A 53 16.25 4.85 34.23
N TYR A 54 17.13 3.90 34.07
CA TYR A 54 16.94 2.75 33.20
C TYR A 54 17.55 1.48 33.81
N THR A 55 17.12 0.33 33.31
CA THR A 55 17.70 -0.96 33.59
C THR A 55 18.01 -1.66 32.27
N VAL A 56 19.26 -2.09 32.06
CA VAL A 56 19.60 -2.94 30.94
C VAL A 56 19.09 -4.34 31.22
N ILE A 57 18.25 -4.86 30.33
CA ILE A 57 17.61 -6.17 30.47
C ILE A 57 18.20 -7.24 29.54
N GLY A 58 18.97 -6.85 28.54
CA GLY A 58 19.57 -7.78 27.58
C GLY A 58 20.11 -7.07 26.34
N GLU A 59 20.51 -7.87 25.38
CA GLU A 59 21.05 -7.43 24.08
C GLU A 59 20.28 -8.09 22.93
N VAL A 60 20.17 -7.37 21.82
CA VAL A 60 19.63 -7.89 20.55
C VAL A 60 20.73 -8.69 19.84
N THR A 61 20.37 -9.85 19.27
CA THR A 61 21.31 -10.74 18.58
C THR A 61 20.78 -11.13 17.20
N ASP A 62 21.66 -11.54 16.31
CA ASP A 62 21.34 -12.05 14.97
C ASP A 62 21.00 -13.55 14.93
N LYS A 63 21.02 -14.23 16.11
CA LYS A 63 20.84 -15.68 16.19
C LYS A 63 19.41 -16.17 15.99
N GLY A 64 18.41 -15.30 16.00
CA GLY A 64 17.00 -15.69 15.88
C GLY A 64 16.53 -16.58 17.04
N THR A 65 17.03 -16.33 18.26
CA THR A 65 16.70 -17.09 19.47
C THR A 65 16.39 -16.14 20.63
N PHE A 66 15.52 -16.57 21.54
CA PHE A 66 15.39 -15.99 22.87
C PHE A 66 16.25 -16.79 23.84
N GLU A 67 17.20 -16.15 24.48
CA GLU A 67 18.13 -16.76 25.43
C GLU A 67 17.89 -16.15 26.82
N TYR A 68 17.57 -16.98 27.82
CA TYR A 68 17.45 -16.57 29.21
C TYR A 68 18.00 -17.64 30.15
N GLY A 69 19.11 -17.37 30.77
CA GLY A 69 19.85 -18.36 31.56
C GLY A 69 20.31 -19.55 30.68
N SER A 70 19.87 -20.76 31.04
CA SER A 70 20.10 -21.97 30.24
C SER A 70 18.99 -22.27 29.23
N THR A 71 17.92 -21.47 29.23
CA THR A 71 16.79 -21.67 28.32
C THR A 71 17.02 -20.96 27.00
N VAL A 72 16.87 -21.69 25.91
CA VAL A 72 16.98 -21.18 24.55
C VAL A 72 15.71 -21.60 23.80
N ILE A 73 15.00 -20.64 23.23
CA ILE A 73 13.78 -20.86 22.44
C ILE A 73 14.01 -20.25 21.07
N SER A 74 13.75 -21.00 20.00
CA SER A 74 13.86 -20.45 18.66
C SER A 74 12.77 -19.42 18.38
N MET A 75 13.07 -18.44 17.53
CA MET A 75 12.10 -17.43 17.07
C MET A 75 10.89 -18.10 16.42
N GLU A 76 11.09 -19.15 15.65
CA GLU A 76 10.03 -19.90 15.00
C GLU A 76 9.10 -20.58 16.01
N GLU A 77 9.64 -21.21 17.04
CA GLU A 77 8.85 -21.85 18.09
C GLU A 77 8.02 -20.82 18.88
N ALA A 78 8.66 -19.71 19.28
CA ALA A 78 7.99 -18.64 20.01
C ALA A 78 6.88 -18.00 19.18
N LEU A 79 7.14 -17.71 17.90
CA LEU A 79 6.18 -17.11 16.96
C LEU A 79 4.99 -18.05 16.72
N LYS A 80 5.27 -19.35 16.53
CA LYS A 80 4.23 -20.37 16.38
C LYS A 80 3.36 -20.50 17.62
N ALA A 81 3.94 -20.45 18.81
CA ALA A 81 3.20 -20.48 20.07
C ALA A 81 2.27 -19.26 20.20
N TRP A 82 2.77 -18.08 19.84
CA TRP A 82 1.99 -16.83 19.90
C TRP A 82 0.87 -16.78 18.85
N THR A 83 1.15 -17.05 17.59
CA THR A 83 0.18 -17.01 16.49
C THR A 83 -0.82 -18.16 16.58
N GLY A 84 -0.40 -19.32 17.07
CA GLY A 84 -1.22 -20.53 17.15
C GLY A 84 -2.37 -20.47 18.15
N THR A 85 -2.36 -19.51 19.06
CA THR A 85 -3.39 -19.42 20.13
C THR A 85 -4.81 -19.29 19.58
N LEU A 86 -4.99 -18.49 18.54
CA LEU A 86 -6.29 -18.26 17.89
C LEU A 86 -6.43 -18.92 16.51
N GLU A 87 -5.43 -19.66 16.05
CA GLU A 87 -5.36 -20.18 14.68
C GLU A 87 -6.58 -21.04 14.29
N LYS A 88 -7.16 -21.79 15.26
CA LYS A 88 -8.36 -22.62 15.02
C LYS A 88 -9.63 -21.80 14.80
N VAL A 89 -9.69 -20.57 15.34
CA VAL A 89 -10.89 -19.71 15.30
C VAL A 89 -10.70 -18.57 14.30
N PHE A 90 -9.46 -18.11 14.17
CA PHE A 90 -9.08 -16.99 13.32
C PHE A 90 -7.74 -17.29 12.60
N PRO A 91 -7.76 -18.12 11.56
CA PRO A 91 -6.55 -18.56 10.86
C PRO A 91 -5.72 -17.39 10.33
N THR A 92 -4.40 -17.49 10.42
CA THR A 92 -3.48 -16.49 9.87
C THR A 92 -3.21 -16.67 8.38
N ALA A 93 -3.48 -17.87 7.85
CA ALA A 93 -3.35 -18.19 6.43
C ALA A 93 -4.62 -18.91 5.92
N SER A 94 -4.95 -18.71 4.66
CA SER A 94 -6.12 -19.34 4.04
C SER A 94 -5.93 -20.82 3.73
N GLY A 95 -4.67 -21.25 3.56
CA GLY A 95 -4.31 -22.57 3.03
C GLY A 95 -4.68 -22.76 1.55
N ALA A 96 -5.14 -21.71 0.87
CA ALA A 96 -5.47 -21.78 -0.55
C ALA A 96 -4.20 -21.96 -1.40
N PRO A 97 -4.24 -22.79 -2.44
CA PRO A 97 -3.11 -22.92 -3.34
C PRO A 97 -2.86 -21.60 -4.08
N MET A 98 -1.61 -21.15 -4.09
CA MET A 98 -1.21 -19.95 -4.78
C MET A 98 -0.47 -20.31 -6.08
N LYS A 99 -0.72 -19.53 -7.14
CA LYS A 99 -0.01 -19.70 -8.40
C LYS A 99 1.41 -19.17 -8.29
N ALA A 100 2.35 -19.87 -8.95
CA ALA A 100 3.72 -19.38 -9.07
C ALA A 100 3.75 -17.98 -9.70
N ALA A 101 4.66 -17.14 -9.22
CA ALA A 101 4.89 -15.82 -9.77
C ALA A 101 6.21 -15.80 -10.54
N GLU A 102 6.22 -15.11 -11.67
CA GLU A 102 7.43 -14.87 -12.44
C GLU A 102 7.93 -13.46 -12.16
N GLU A 103 9.20 -13.35 -11.83
CA GLU A 103 9.86 -12.05 -11.75
C GLU A 103 10.02 -11.47 -13.16
N THR A 104 9.58 -10.24 -13.34
CA THR A 104 9.72 -9.54 -14.61
C THR A 104 10.19 -8.13 -14.34
N LEU A 105 11.45 -7.83 -14.64
CA LEU A 105 11.94 -6.46 -14.66
C LEU A 105 11.74 -5.89 -16.06
N TYR A 106 10.85 -4.91 -16.18
CA TYR A 106 10.63 -4.18 -17.41
C TYR A 106 11.34 -2.83 -17.36
N ASN A 107 12.38 -2.69 -18.17
CA ASN A 107 13.15 -1.46 -18.29
C ASN A 107 12.95 -0.83 -19.67
N THR A 108 12.60 0.45 -19.70
CA THR A 108 12.38 1.18 -20.96
C THR A 108 12.81 2.64 -20.83
N ASP A 109 13.33 3.18 -21.94
CA ASP A 109 13.59 4.62 -22.08
C ASP A 109 12.36 5.39 -22.59
N LYS A 110 11.27 4.68 -22.94
CA LYS A 110 10.03 5.25 -23.47
C LYS A 110 9.03 5.58 -22.35
N VAL A 111 9.46 6.36 -21.38
CA VAL A 111 8.57 6.90 -20.34
C VAL A 111 7.86 8.13 -20.90
N TYR A 112 6.56 8.23 -20.65
CA TYR A 112 5.77 9.38 -21.13
C TYR A 112 6.30 10.69 -20.53
N VAL A 113 6.49 11.70 -21.38
CA VAL A 113 7.00 13.03 -20.99
C VAL A 113 5.91 14.07 -21.18
N CYS A 114 5.62 14.83 -20.16
CA CYS A 114 4.65 15.93 -20.20
C CYS A 114 5.11 17.05 -21.14
N LYS A 115 4.24 17.46 -22.03
CA LYS A 115 4.45 18.62 -22.93
C LYS A 115 3.84 19.89 -22.36
N HIS A 116 2.86 19.75 -21.45
CA HIS A 116 2.13 20.84 -20.83
C HIS A 116 2.65 21.12 -19.41
N LYS A 117 3.83 21.75 -19.34
CA LYS A 117 4.52 22.03 -18.08
C LYS A 117 3.79 23.08 -17.25
N VAL A 118 3.73 22.87 -15.94
CA VAL A 118 3.19 23.81 -14.95
C VAL A 118 4.08 23.84 -13.71
N ALA A 119 4.29 25.03 -13.18
CA ALA A 119 5.19 25.20 -12.04
C ALA A 119 4.65 24.52 -10.76
N LYS A 120 3.34 24.52 -10.58
CA LYS A 120 2.65 23.93 -9.43
C LYS A 120 1.38 23.24 -9.91
N PRO A 121 1.40 21.91 -10.08
CA PRO A 121 0.22 21.19 -10.55
C PRO A 121 -0.87 21.17 -9.49
N THR A 122 -2.12 21.18 -9.95
CA THR A 122 -3.31 21.03 -9.13
C THR A 122 -3.78 19.58 -9.19
N VAL A 123 -4.10 19.01 -8.03
CA VAL A 123 -4.59 17.65 -7.84
C VAL A 123 -6.05 17.68 -7.41
N PHE A 124 -6.93 17.11 -8.21
CA PHE A 124 -8.30 16.88 -7.83
C PHE A 124 -8.43 15.54 -7.09
N ILE A 125 -9.03 15.57 -5.90
CA ILE A 125 -9.24 14.42 -5.03
C ILE A 125 -10.75 14.30 -4.76
N PRO A 126 -11.46 13.44 -5.51
CA PRO A 126 -12.88 13.19 -5.26
C PRO A 126 -13.07 12.40 -3.97
N ALA A 127 -13.96 12.87 -3.09
CA ALA A 127 -14.34 12.19 -1.87
C ALA A 127 -15.81 11.77 -1.94
N MET A 128 -16.06 10.47 -1.79
CA MET A 128 -17.39 9.88 -1.77
C MET A 128 -17.78 9.54 -0.32
N PRO A 129 -19.06 9.36 0.01
CA PRO A 129 -19.43 8.79 1.30
C PRO A 129 -18.68 7.49 1.57
N GLY A 130 -17.96 7.40 2.68
CA GLY A 130 -17.11 6.25 3.04
C GLY A 130 -15.65 6.34 2.59
N THR A 131 -15.24 7.34 1.81
CA THR A 131 -13.82 7.67 1.56
C THR A 131 -13.17 8.12 2.87
N ASN A 132 -11.92 7.72 3.13
CA ASN A 132 -11.22 8.10 4.37
C ASN A 132 -9.73 8.45 4.20
N CYS A 133 -9.17 8.33 2.99
CA CYS A 133 -7.77 8.64 2.70
C CYS A 133 -7.58 9.94 1.90
N GLU A 134 -8.64 10.74 1.71
CA GLU A 134 -8.59 11.97 0.93
C GLU A 134 -7.68 13.03 1.56
N LEU A 135 -7.69 13.14 2.89
CA LEU A 135 -6.85 14.11 3.61
C LEU A 135 -5.38 13.67 3.66
N ASP A 136 -5.11 12.38 3.86
CA ASP A 136 -3.75 11.82 3.78
C ASP A 136 -3.16 12.03 2.38
N SER A 137 -3.97 11.78 1.34
CA SER A 137 -3.59 12.01 -0.06
C SER A 137 -3.30 13.49 -0.34
N ALA A 138 -4.16 14.40 0.14
CA ALA A 138 -3.95 15.83 -0.01
C ALA A 138 -2.64 16.27 0.64
N LYS A 139 -2.41 15.87 1.90
CA LYS A 139 -1.18 16.16 2.65
C LYS A 139 0.07 15.65 1.90
N ALA A 140 0.01 14.46 1.33
CA ALA A 140 1.14 13.88 0.60
C ALA A 140 1.48 14.66 -0.69
N PHE A 141 0.47 15.09 -1.45
CA PHE A 141 0.66 15.91 -2.65
C PHE A 141 1.12 17.32 -2.30
N GLU A 142 0.60 17.93 -1.25
CA GLU A 142 1.02 19.27 -0.78
C GLU A 142 2.48 19.25 -0.31
N ALA A 143 2.90 18.22 0.42
CA ALA A 143 4.29 18.01 0.79
C ALA A 143 5.22 17.84 -0.44
N ALA A 144 4.71 17.26 -1.54
CA ALA A 144 5.43 17.17 -2.81
C ALA A 144 5.42 18.48 -3.63
N GLY A 145 4.68 19.51 -3.18
CA GLY A 145 4.63 20.83 -3.80
C GLY A 145 3.49 21.05 -4.81
N ALA A 146 2.43 20.27 -4.74
CA ALA A 146 1.19 20.49 -5.51
C ALA A 146 0.20 21.41 -4.78
N GLU A 147 -0.85 21.82 -5.46
CA GLU A 147 -2.10 22.30 -4.87
C GLU A 147 -3.14 21.20 -4.89
N THR A 148 -4.02 21.13 -3.88
CA THR A 148 -5.04 20.09 -3.82
C THR A 148 -6.45 20.68 -3.78
N ILE A 149 -7.38 19.98 -4.42
CA ILE A 149 -8.83 20.25 -4.37
C ILE A 149 -9.50 18.98 -3.88
N VAL A 150 -9.82 18.91 -2.59
CA VAL A 150 -10.65 17.84 -2.04
C VAL A 150 -12.11 18.24 -2.18
N ARG A 151 -12.91 17.43 -2.87
CA ARG A 151 -14.32 17.71 -3.10
C ARG A 151 -15.21 16.55 -2.70
N VAL A 152 -16.12 16.80 -1.76
CA VAL A 152 -17.11 15.81 -1.33
C VAL A 152 -18.25 15.74 -2.34
N PHE A 153 -18.58 14.53 -2.79
CA PHE A 153 -19.76 14.25 -3.59
C PHE A 153 -21.00 14.19 -2.69
N ARG A 154 -21.94 15.10 -2.89
CA ARG A 154 -23.21 15.13 -2.18
C ARG A 154 -24.26 14.34 -2.96
N ASN A 155 -24.94 13.41 -2.29
CA ASN A 155 -25.90 12.49 -2.89
C ASN A 155 -27.24 12.41 -2.15
N GLN A 156 -27.56 13.41 -1.33
CA GLN A 156 -28.78 13.39 -0.51
C GLN A 156 -30.06 13.53 -1.34
N ASN A 157 -29.97 14.22 -2.47
CA ASN A 157 -31.09 14.41 -3.40
C ASN A 157 -30.59 14.65 -4.84
N ALA A 158 -31.51 14.66 -5.81
CA ALA A 158 -31.17 14.82 -7.23
C ALA A 158 -30.47 16.16 -7.57
N SER A 159 -30.78 17.24 -6.83
CA SER A 159 -30.10 18.53 -7.00
C SER A 159 -28.65 18.48 -6.54
N ASP A 160 -28.40 17.84 -5.41
CA ASP A 160 -27.03 17.65 -4.89
C ASP A 160 -26.17 16.83 -5.85
N ILE A 161 -26.74 15.75 -6.41
CA ILE A 161 -26.05 14.91 -7.40
C ILE A 161 -25.64 15.72 -8.62
N ARG A 162 -26.58 16.47 -9.22
CA ARG A 162 -26.29 17.33 -10.38
C ARG A 162 -25.24 18.39 -10.06
N SER A 163 -25.36 19.06 -8.92
CA SER A 163 -24.41 20.07 -8.49
C SER A 163 -23.02 19.47 -8.25
N SER A 164 -22.92 18.27 -7.68
CA SER A 164 -21.65 17.59 -7.45
C SER A 164 -20.98 17.17 -8.76
N ILE A 165 -21.74 16.70 -9.75
CA ILE A 165 -21.22 16.37 -11.08
C ILE A 165 -20.63 17.63 -11.75
N GLU A 166 -21.34 18.76 -11.74
CA GLU A 166 -20.84 20.00 -12.32
C GLU A 166 -19.60 20.52 -11.59
N GLN A 167 -19.57 20.44 -10.26
CA GLN A 167 -18.39 20.82 -9.48
C GLN A 167 -17.18 19.93 -9.79
N TYR A 168 -17.36 18.62 -9.87
CA TYR A 168 -16.29 17.68 -10.22
C TYR A 168 -15.74 17.99 -11.62
N LYS A 169 -16.61 18.22 -12.59
CA LYS A 169 -16.23 18.62 -13.93
C LYS A 169 -15.34 19.87 -13.94
N GLU A 170 -15.76 20.94 -13.23
CA GLU A 170 -14.97 22.17 -13.14
C GLU A 170 -13.65 21.97 -12.38
N ASP A 171 -13.61 21.12 -11.36
CA ASP A 171 -12.39 20.80 -10.63
C ASP A 171 -11.41 19.96 -11.48
N ILE A 172 -11.90 18.99 -12.29
CA ILE A 172 -11.09 18.24 -13.24
C ILE A 172 -10.50 19.16 -14.32
N LYS A 173 -11.24 20.12 -14.84
CA LYS A 173 -10.75 21.09 -15.84
C LYS A 173 -9.55 21.90 -15.34
N LYS A 174 -9.51 22.23 -14.07
CA LYS A 174 -8.43 23.02 -13.43
C LYS A 174 -7.22 22.18 -13.07
N SER A 175 -7.38 20.84 -13.02
CA SER A 175 -6.39 19.93 -12.48
C SER A 175 -5.50 19.30 -13.55
N GLN A 176 -4.29 18.97 -13.17
CA GLN A 176 -3.34 18.18 -13.94
C GLN A 176 -3.28 16.72 -13.47
N ILE A 177 -3.73 16.48 -12.24
CA ILE A 177 -3.74 15.16 -11.61
C ILE A 177 -5.12 14.86 -11.06
N ILE A 178 -5.57 13.62 -11.22
CA ILE A 178 -6.70 13.08 -10.43
C ILE A 178 -6.14 12.00 -9.50
N MET A 179 -6.44 12.12 -8.21
CA MET A 179 -6.13 11.12 -7.19
C MET A 179 -7.41 10.48 -6.68
N PHE A 180 -7.64 9.20 -6.99
CA PHE A 180 -8.70 8.40 -6.39
C PHE A 180 -8.21 7.82 -5.06
N PRO A 181 -8.70 8.33 -3.92
CA PRO A 181 -8.21 7.93 -2.61
C PRO A 181 -8.74 6.56 -2.18
N GLY A 182 -8.10 6.02 -1.15
CA GLY A 182 -8.57 4.83 -0.45
C GLY A 182 -9.77 5.09 0.44
N GLY A 183 -10.34 4.02 0.97
CA GLY A 183 -11.49 4.01 1.84
C GLY A 183 -12.51 2.96 1.42
N PHE A 184 -13.78 3.18 1.79
CA PHE A 184 -14.89 2.27 1.57
C PHE A 184 -16.06 3.04 0.95
N SER A 185 -15.91 3.50 -0.29
CA SER A 185 -16.88 4.36 -0.95
C SER A 185 -18.27 3.71 -1.03
N ALA A 186 -19.26 4.31 -0.35
CA ALA A 186 -20.63 3.85 -0.20
C ALA A 186 -20.78 2.50 0.53
N GLY A 187 -19.81 2.14 1.39
CA GLY A 187 -19.75 0.85 2.05
C GLY A 187 -19.33 -0.25 1.06
N ASP A 188 -18.17 -0.82 1.23
CA ASP A 188 -17.72 -1.92 0.37
C ASP A 188 -18.68 -3.11 0.51
N GLU A 189 -19.48 -3.29 -0.50
CA GLU A 189 -20.37 -4.44 -0.63
C GLU A 189 -19.55 -5.66 -1.07
N PRO A 190 -19.91 -6.91 -0.68
CA PRO A 190 -19.16 -8.11 -1.05
C PRO A 190 -18.90 -8.26 -2.56
N ASP A 191 -19.74 -7.64 -3.39
CA ASP A 191 -19.68 -7.78 -4.85
C ASP A 191 -19.10 -6.55 -5.55
N GLY A 192 -18.47 -5.62 -4.83
CA GLY A 192 -17.99 -4.51 -5.59
C GLY A 192 -17.55 -3.26 -4.92
N SER A 193 -16.46 -3.31 -4.23
CA SER A 193 -15.70 -2.13 -3.87
C SER A 193 -15.64 -1.14 -5.03
N ALA A 194 -15.74 0.15 -4.71
CA ALA A 194 -15.68 1.26 -5.67
C ALA A 194 -16.85 1.38 -6.68
N LYS A 195 -17.97 0.71 -6.48
CA LYS A 195 -19.15 0.85 -7.36
C LYS A 195 -19.62 2.29 -7.49
N PHE A 196 -19.62 3.03 -6.40
CA PHE A 196 -20.10 4.41 -6.41
C PHE A 196 -19.20 5.33 -7.23
N PHE A 197 -17.89 5.26 -7.03
CA PHE A 197 -16.94 5.95 -7.91
C PHE A 197 -17.15 5.57 -9.38
N ALA A 198 -17.22 4.27 -9.68
CA ALA A 198 -17.38 3.81 -11.04
C ALA A 198 -18.71 4.34 -11.68
N THR A 199 -19.79 4.39 -10.92
CA THR A 199 -21.06 4.92 -11.40
C THR A 199 -20.97 6.40 -11.73
N VAL A 200 -20.40 7.22 -10.84
CA VAL A 200 -20.26 8.67 -11.05
C VAL A 200 -19.33 8.97 -12.22
N PHE A 201 -18.18 8.28 -12.30
CA PHE A 201 -17.18 8.56 -13.33
C PHE A 201 -17.49 7.93 -14.71
N ARG A 202 -18.52 7.09 -14.82
CA ARG A 202 -19.09 6.66 -16.11
C ARG A 202 -20.13 7.63 -16.66
N ASN A 203 -20.41 8.73 -15.97
CA ASN A 203 -21.18 9.82 -16.53
C ASN A 203 -20.43 10.43 -17.72
N GLU A 204 -21.14 10.72 -18.83
CA GLU A 204 -20.54 11.24 -20.07
C GLU A 204 -19.67 12.48 -19.83
N ALA A 205 -20.14 13.43 -19.01
CA ALA A 205 -19.38 14.64 -18.69
C ALA A 205 -18.08 14.34 -17.95
N MET A 206 -18.05 13.34 -17.06
CA MET A 206 -16.84 12.91 -16.37
C MET A 206 -15.88 12.20 -17.31
N MET A 207 -16.40 11.31 -18.15
CA MET A 207 -15.61 10.59 -19.15
C MET A 207 -14.91 11.58 -20.11
N GLU A 208 -15.63 12.58 -20.61
CA GLU A 208 -15.08 13.61 -21.49
C GLU A 208 -13.98 14.42 -20.82
N GLU A 209 -14.16 14.86 -19.57
CA GLU A 209 -13.16 15.67 -18.87
C GLU A 209 -11.90 14.85 -18.47
N ILE A 210 -12.05 13.56 -18.17
CA ILE A 210 -10.89 12.66 -17.95
C ILE A 210 -10.15 12.43 -19.25
N ASP A 211 -10.84 12.23 -20.36
CA ASP A 211 -10.22 12.08 -21.67
C ASP A 211 -9.40 13.34 -22.05
N LYS A 212 -9.98 14.54 -21.87
CA LYS A 212 -9.26 15.79 -22.04
C LYS A 212 -8.08 15.97 -21.10
N LEU A 213 -8.21 15.56 -19.84
CA LEU A 213 -7.10 15.60 -18.91
C LEU A 213 -5.93 14.74 -19.41
N LEU A 214 -6.23 13.52 -19.86
CA LEU A 214 -5.20 12.58 -20.32
C LEU A 214 -4.61 12.96 -21.69
N HIS A 215 -5.43 13.35 -22.68
CA HIS A 215 -5.01 13.52 -24.05
C HIS A 215 -4.65 14.97 -24.43
N ASP A 216 -5.38 15.95 -23.87
CA ASP A 216 -5.16 17.37 -24.21
C ASP A 216 -4.16 18.05 -23.26
N ARG A 217 -4.05 17.57 -22.01
CA ARG A 217 -3.23 18.21 -20.98
C ARG A 217 -2.08 17.34 -20.44
N ASP A 218 -1.87 16.16 -21.03
CA ASP A 218 -0.87 15.17 -20.57
C ASP A 218 -1.00 14.80 -19.09
N GLY A 219 -2.24 14.79 -18.56
CA GLY A 219 -2.52 14.59 -17.16
C GLY A 219 -2.14 13.22 -16.62
N LEU A 220 -2.07 13.13 -15.31
CA LEU A 220 -1.79 11.89 -14.58
C LEU A 220 -3.00 11.46 -13.72
N VAL A 221 -3.15 10.16 -13.53
CA VAL A 221 -4.17 9.60 -12.63
C VAL A 221 -3.52 8.58 -11.69
N LEU A 222 -3.82 8.70 -10.40
CA LEU A 222 -3.39 7.76 -9.36
C LEU A 222 -4.61 7.19 -8.64
N GLY A 223 -4.59 5.90 -8.36
CA GLY A 223 -5.59 5.25 -7.51
C GLY A 223 -4.93 4.36 -6.47
N ILE A 224 -5.21 4.61 -5.20
CA ILE A 224 -4.68 3.81 -4.08
C ILE A 224 -5.83 3.06 -3.41
N CYS A 225 -5.67 1.76 -3.17
CA CYS A 225 -6.63 0.88 -2.50
C CYS A 225 -8.02 0.93 -3.18
N ASN A 226 -9.03 1.55 -2.57
CA ASN A 226 -10.34 1.76 -3.21
C ASN A 226 -10.23 2.55 -4.53
N GLY A 227 -9.26 3.44 -4.64
CA GLY A 227 -8.92 4.12 -5.90
C GLY A 227 -8.42 3.16 -6.98
N PHE A 228 -7.59 2.17 -6.65
CA PHE A 228 -7.18 1.15 -7.61
C PHE A 228 -8.37 0.31 -8.07
N GLN A 229 -9.23 -0.09 -7.16
CA GLN A 229 -10.49 -0.77 -7.48
C GLN A 229 -11.36 0.08 -8.42
N THR A 230 -11.39 1.39 -8.23
CA THR A 230 -12.07 2.34 -9.13
C THR A 230 -11.46 2.32 -10.53
N LEU A 231 -10.15 2.49 -10.63
CA LEU A 231 -9.45 2.56 -11.91
C LEU A 231 -9.59 1.28 -12.74
N ILE A 232 -9.52 0.11 -12.10
CA ILE A 232 -9.68 -1.16 -12.80
C ILE A 232 -11.11 -1.35 -13.30
N LYS A 233 -12.12 -0.98 -12.48
CA LYS A 233 -13.53 -1.05 -12.86
C LYS A 233 -13.91 -0.07 -13.96
N LEU A 234 -13.23 1.07 -14.05
CA LEU A 234 -13.41 2.03 -15.12
C LEU A 234 -12.73 1.61 -16.43
N GLY A 235 -11.87 0.57 -16.45
CA GLY A 235 -11.11 0.18 -17.63
C GLY A 235 -9.84 1.00 -17.87
N LEU A 236 -9.59 2.02 -17.06
CA LEU A 236 -8.48 2.97 -17.22
C LEU A 236 -7.11 2.30 -17.19
N LEU A 237 -6.93 1.26 -16.38
CA LEU A 237 -5.64 0.55 -16.28
C LEU A 237 -5.42 -0.44 -17.41
N THR A 238 -6.48 -1.02 -17.98
CA THR A 238 -6.36 -2.02 -19.04
C THR A 238 -6.27 -1.40 -20.43
N GLY A 239 -7.04 -0.33 -20.66
CA GLY A 239 -7.17 0.33 -21.96
C GLY A 239 -6.70 1.78 -22.04
N GLY A 240 -6.37 2.42 -20.92
CA GLY A 240 -6.00 3.84 -20.87
C GLY A 240 -7.19 4.80 -21.02
N LYS A 241 -8.41 4.30 -21.08
CA LYS A 241 -9.66 5.06 -21.21
C LYS A 241 -10.79 4.43 -20.41
N ILE A 242 -11.84 5.20 -20.13
CA ILE A 242 -13.03 4.67 -19.48
C ILE A 242 -13.83 3.81 -20.46
N GLU A 243 -13.92 2.53 -20.14
CA GLU A 243 -14.69 1.56 -20.94
C GLU A 243 -15.32 0.48 -20.03
N PRO A 244 -16.42 -0.13 -20.45
CA PRO A 244 -17.04 -1.21 -19.69
C PRO A 244 -16.08 -2.40 -19.55
N GLN A 245 -16.02 -2.98 -18.35
CA GLN A 245 -15.33 -4.26 -18.15
C GLN A 245 -16.03 -5.39 -18.93
N LYS A 246 -15.23 -6.29 -19.47
CA LYS A 246 -15.69 -7.55 -20.08
C LYS A 246 -15.59 -8.67 -19.05
N ALA A 247 -16.18 -9.82 -19.36
CA ALA A 247 -16.17 -10.98 -18.47
C ALA A 247 -14.75 -11.51 -18.19
N ASP A 248 -13.82 -11.29 -19.10
CA ASP A 248 -12.42 -11.70 -19.03
C ASP A 248 -11.46 -10.62 -18.53
N SER A 249 -11.97 -9.41 -18.26
CA SER A 249 -11.14 -8.29 -17.79
C SER A 249 -10.49 -8.59 -16.45
N PRO A 250 -9.25 -8.13 -16.24
CA PRO A 250 -8.61 -8.15 -14.93
C PRO A 250 -9.46 -7.45 -13.87
N THR A 251 -9.44 -7.94 -12.65
CA THR A 251 -10.18 -7.34 -11.55
C THR A 251 -9.47 -7.49 -10.22
N LEU A 252 -9.96 -6.76 -9.22
CA LEU A 252 -9.62 -6.96 -7.81
C LEU A 252 -10.81 -7.62 -7.11
N THR A 253 -10.54 -8.62 -6.31
CA THR A 253 -11.55 -9.43 -5.63
C THR A 253 -11.14 -9.72 -4.19
N THR A 254 -11.99 -10.46 -3.48
CA THR A 254 -11.80 -10.83 -2.08
C THR A 254 -10.45 -11.52 -1.86
N ASN A 255 -9.76 -11.14 -0.80
CA ASN A 255 -8.52 -11.78 -0.36
C ASN A 255 -8.72 -13.28 -0.17
N ASN A 256 -7.70 -14.10 -0.42
CA ASN A 256 -7.78 -15.56 -0.26
C ASN A 256 -8.29 -15.97 1.12
N ILE A 257 -7.91 -15.25 2.16
CA ILE A 257 -8.33 -15.54 3.54
C ILE A 257 -9.81 -15.19 3.81
N GLY A 258 -10.52 -14.60 2.85
CA GLY A 258 -11.94 -14.27 2.99
C GLY A 258 -12.27 -13.16 3.98
N ARG A 259 -11.30 -12.35 4.37
CA ARG A 259 -11.48 -11.23 5.30
C ARG A 259 -10.53 -10.07 5.03
N HIS A 260 -10.75 -8.97 5.74
CA HIS A 260 -9.85 -7.82 5.76
C HIS A 260 -8.47 -8.19 6.30
N ILE A 261 -7.43 -7.69 5.65
CA ILE A 261 -6.03 -7.78 6.07
C ILE A 261 -5.50 -6.36 6.25
N SER A 262 -4.84 -6.11 7.39
CA SER A 262 -4.11 -4.87 7.66
C SER A 262 -2.72 -5.22 8.15
N ARG A 263 -1.69 -4.84 7.38
CA ARG A 263 -0.29 -5.13 7.69
C ARG A 263 0.67 -4.28 6.86
N MET A 264 1.93 -4.28 7.23
CA MET A 264 3.00 -3.82 6.33
C MET A 264 3.30 -4.89 5.29
N ALA A 265 3.50 -4.47 4.04
CA ALA A 265 3.83 -5.36 2.92
C ALA A 265 5.09 -4.85 2.20
N TYR A 266 5.95 -5.77 1.79
CA TYR A 266 7.11 -5.45 0.97
C TYR A 266 6.73 -5.48 -0.50
N LEU A 267 7.08 -4.42 -1.20
CA LEU A 267 6.67 -4.09 -2.56
C LEU A 267 7.91 -3.86 -3.42
N LYS A 268 8.07 -4.66 -4.46
CA LYS A 268 9.17 -4.52 -5.43
C LYS A 268 8.69 -3.76 -6.65
N VAL A 269 9.39 -2.70 -7.04
CA VAL A 269 9.14 -1.98 -8.29
C VAL A 269 9.73 -2.79 -9.44
N VAL A 270 8.87 -3.27 -10.35
CA VAL A 270 9.30 -4.18 -11.44
C VAL A 270 9.18 -3.57 -12.83
N SER A 271 8.69 -2.33 -12.94
CA SER A 271 8.63 -1.60 -14.22
C SER A 271 8.90 -0.12 -13.99
N ASN A 272 9.70 0.48 -14.90
CA ASN A 272 9.93 1.93 -14.94
C ASN A 272 9.08 2.64 -16.00
N LEU A 273 8.07 1.98 -16.57
CA LEU A 273 7.19 2.56 -17.61
C LEU A 273 6.46 3.81 -17.09
N SER A 274 6.06 3.81 -15.83
CA SER A 274 5.21 4.86 -15.27
C SER A 274 5.99 6.08 -14.79
N PRO A 275 5.58 7.31 -15.19
CA PRO A 275 6.11 8.54 -14.61
C PRO A 275 5.93 8.63 -13.09
N TRP A 276 4.94 7.95 -12.52
CA TRP A 276 4.71 7.85 -11.08
C TRP A 276 5.85 7.17 -10.33
N LEU A 277 6.63 6.31 -10.99
CA LEU A 277 7.72 5.55 -10.38
C LEU A 277 9.12 6.08 -10.78
N ARG A 278 9.19 7.27 -11.38
CA ARG A 278 10.45 7.82 -11.89
C ARG A 278 11.53 8.00 -10.82
N LYS A 279 11.15 8.26 -9.58
CA LYS A 279 12.08 8.42 -8.45
C LYS A 279 12.29 7.13 -7.66
N ALA A 280 11.49 6.11 -7.91
CA ALA A 280 11.69 4.80 -7.33
C ALA A 280 12.75 4.03 -8.11
N GLU A 281 13.55 3.24 -7.41
CA GLU A 281 14.56 2.38 -8.02
C GLU A 281 13.89 1.17 -8.69
N LEU A 282 14.23 0.87 -9.94
CA LEU A 282 13.79 -0.35 -10.60
C LEU A 282 14.47 -1.56 -9.91
N GLY A 283 13.67 -2.52 -9.45
CA GLY A 283 14.10 -3.61 -8.59
C GLY A 283 14.15 -3.25 -7.10
N GLY A 284 13.97 -1.97 -6.75
CA GLY A 284 13.95 -1.51 -5.37
C GLY A 284 12.75 -2.06 -4.58
N VAL A 285 12.96 -2.32 -3.30
CA VAL A 285 11.97 -2.88 -2.37
C VAL A 285 11.55 -1.83 -1.36
N TYR A 286 10.25 -1.66 -1.21
CA TYR A 286 9.65 -0.67 -0.32
C TYR A 286 8.64 -1.34 0.62
N CYS A 287 8.55 -0.87 1.86
CA CYS A 287 7.64 -1.41 2.87
C CYS A 287 6.49 -0.44 3.10
N ASN A 288 5.29 -0.76 2.62
CA ASN A 288 4.14 0.13 2.76
C ASN A 288 2.99 -0.54 3.53
N PRO A 289 2.18 0.24 4.28
CA PRO A 289 0.98 -0.28 4.90
C PRO A 289 -0.07 -0.64 3.84
N MET A 290 -0.73 -1.76 4.04
CA MET A 290 -1.89 -2.19 3.26
C MET A 290 -3.06 -2.49 4.19
N SER A 291 -4.30 -2.22 3.75
CA SER A 291 -5.50 -2.41 4.56
C SER A 291 -6.71 -2.56 3.64
N HIS A 292 -7.14 -3.80 3.38
CA HIS A 292 -8.25 -4.09 2.45
C HIS A 292 -8.83 -5.49 2.65
N GLY A 293 -10.10 -5.67 2.27
CA GLY A 293 -10.78 -6.96 2.16
C GLY A 293 -10.78 -7.51 0.72
N GLU A 294 -10.71 -6.62 -0.27
CA GLU A 294 -10.79 -6.91 -1.70
C GLU A 294 -9.62 -6.27 -2.46
N GLY A 295 -8.43 -6.84 -2.31
CA GLY A 295 -7.23 -6.36 -2.97
C GLY A 295 -6.52 -7.41 -3.81
N ARG A 296 -7.09 -8.61 -3.93
CA ARG A 296 -6.52 -9.71 -4.71
C ARG A 296 -6.68 -9.47 -6.20
N PHE A 297 -5.58 -9.22 -6.88
CA PHE A 297 -5.56 -9.10 -8.33
C PHE A 297 -5.74 -10.46 -8.99
N VAL A 298 -6.69 -10.57 -9.92
CA VAL A 298 -6.94 -11.77 -10.72
C VAL A 298 -7.09 -11.41 -12.19
N ALA A 299 -6.52 -12.24 -13.06
CA ALA A 299 -6.62 -12.14 -14.50
C ALA A 299 -6.39 -13.52 -15.14
N ASN A 300 -6.85 -13.70 -16.37
CA ASN A 300 -6.51 -14.90 -17.14
C ASN A 300 -5.07 -14.82 -17.69
N GLU A 301 -4.55 -15.92 -18.20
CA GLU A 301 -3.16 -16.02 -18.68
C GLU A 301 -2.89 -15.09 -19.88
N GLU A 302 -3.88 -14.83 -20.74
CA GLU A 302 -3.74 -13.89 -21.85
C GLU A 302 -3.53 -12.46 -21.36
N TRP A 303 -4.32 -12.02 -20.39
CA TRP A 303 -4.14 -10.71 -19.76
C TRP A 303 -2.83 -10.61 -18.99
N LEU A 304 -2.43 -11.63 -18.25
CA LEU A 304 -1.15 -11.64 -17.53
C LEU A 304 0.03 -11.51 -18.51
N ALA A 305 0.01 -12.26 -19.61
CA ALA A 305 1.02 -12.18 -20.65
C ALA A 305 1.06 -10.78 -21.31
N LYS A 306 -0.10 -10.20 -21.62
CA LYS A 306 -0.23 -8.85 -22.19
C LYS A 306 0.31 -7.77 -21.25
N LEU A 307 -0.11 -7.79 -19.97
CA LEU A 307 0.34 -6.82 -18.97
C LEU A 307 1.86 -6.88 -18.77
N ARG A 308 2.42 -8.10 -18.78
CA ARG A 308 3.87 -8.31 -18.68
C ARG A 308 4.60 -7.77 -19.89
N ALA A 309 4.17 -8.15 -21.10
CA ALA A 309 4.80 -7.73 -22.34
C ALA A 309 4.81 -6.22 -22.55
N ASN A 310 3.78 -5.53 -22.07
CA ASN A 310 3.64 -4.08 -22.14
C ASN A 310 4.33 -3.32 -21.00
N GLY A 311 4.92 -4.02 -20.01
CA GLY A 311 5.49 -3.37 -18.83
C GLY A 311 4.46 -2.76 -17.88
N GLN A 312 3.20 -3.16 -18.00
CA GLN A 312 2.09 -2.63 -17.18
C GLN A 312 2.06 -3.18 -15.76
N ILE A 313 2.72 -4.32 -15.48
CA ILE A 313 2.94 -4.77 -14.10
C ILE A 313 4.00 -3.86 -13.49
N ALA A 314 3.56 -2.96 -12.62
CA ALA A 314 4.40 -1.90 -12.07
C ALA A 314 5.09 -2.32 -10.77
N ILE A 315 4.33 -2.98 -9.89
CA ILE A 315 4.74 -3.32 -8.53
C ILE A 315 4.26 -4.73 -8.22
N GLN A 316 5.13 -5.52 -7.59
CA GLN A 316 4.80 -6.87 -7.10
C GLN A 316 5.06 -6.98 -5.60
N TYR A 317 4.25 -7.79 -4.90
CA TYR A 317 4.52 -8.20 -3.53
C TYR A 317 5.79 -9.05 -3.50
N SER A 318 6.64 -8.84 -2.51
CA SER A 318 7.91 -9.57 -2.34
C SER A 318 8.22 -9.82 -0.87
N ASP A 319 9.26 -10.58 -0.61
CA ASP A 319 9.90 -10.62 0.69
C ASP A 319 10.79 -9.38 0.91
N PRO A 320 11.38 -9.17 2.11
CA PRO A 320 12.27 -8.04 2.36
C PRO A 320 13.52 -7.98 1.47
N ASN A 321 13.91 -9.10 0.85
CA ASN A 321 15.06 -9.20 -0.05
C ASN A 321 14.68 -9.03 -1.53
N GLY A 322 13.38 -8.80 -1.81
CA GLY A 322 12.87 -8.61 -3.15
C GLY A 322 12.57 -9.89 -3.93
N ASN A 323 12.55 -11.05 -3.26
CA ASN A 323 12.17 -12.30 -3.91
C ASN A 323 10.65 -12.42 -3.94
N LEU A 324 10.11 -12.84 -5.06
CA LEU A 324 8.68 -13.14 -5.16
C LEU A 324 8.37 -14.45 -4.46
N SER A 325 7.28 -14.47 -3.70
CA SER A 325 6.88 -15.64 -2.94
C SER A 325 5.40 -15.93 -3.16
N VAL A 326 5.08 -17.22 -3.26
CA VAL A 326 3.70 -17.70 -3.26
C VAL A 326 3.13 -17.90 -1.85
N SER A 327 3.92 -17.58 -0.81
CA SER A 327 3.46 -17.60 0.57
C SER A 327 2.56 -16.40 0.87
N GLU A 328 1.47 -16.62 1.61
CA GLU A 328 0.60 -15.54 2.12
C GLU A 328 1.34 -14.62 3.10
N GLU A 329 2.51 -15.02 3.60
CA GLU A 329 3.39 -14.15 4.35
C GLU A 329 3.88 -12.96 3.51
N TRP A 330 4.20 -13.19 2.24
CA TRP A 330 4.78 -12.17 1.35
C TRP A 330 3.88 -11.77 0.19
N ASN A 331 2.83 -12.54 -0.11
CA ASN A 331 1.75 -12.18 -1.01
C ASN A 331 0.41 -12.29 -0.25
N PRO A 332 0.12 -11.33 0.64
CA PRO A 332 -0.85 -11.52 1.72
C PRO A 332 -2.30 -11.66 1.28
N ASN A 333 -2.65 -11.19 0.09
CA ASN A 333 -4.01 -11.29 -0.43
C ASN A 333 -4.20 -12.40 -1.48
N GLY A 334 -3.11 -13.07 -1.90
CA GLY A 334 -3.15 -14.11 -2.92
C GLY A 334 -3.24 -13.60 -4.36
N SER A 335 -2.77 -12.37 -4.63
CA SER A 335 -2.74 -11.78 -5.97
C SER A 335 -1.99 -12.66 -6.96
N TYR A 336 -2.54 -12.83 -8.16
CA TYR A 336 -1.88 -13.54 -9.25
C TYR A 336 -0.59 -12.82 -9.65
N GLN A 337 0.47 -13.60 -9.89
CA GLN A 337 1.81 -13.07 -10.20
C GLN A 337 2.33 -12.08 -9.14
N CYS A 338 1.88 -12.19 -7.89
CA CYS A 338 2.19 -11.23 -6.82
C CYS A 338 1.88 -9.76 -7.19
N ILE A 339 0.98 -9.49 -8.12
CA ILE A 339 0.69 -8.14 -8.59
C ILE A 339 0.07 -7.31 -7.46
N GLU A 340 0.75 -6.23 -7.11
CA GLU A 340 0.31 -5.21 -6.14
C GLU A 340 -0.21 -3.97 -6.84
N GLY A 341 0.39 -3.62 -7.99
CA GLY A 341 -0.01 -2.44 -8.76
C GLY A 341 0.27 -2.60 -10.25
N ILE A 342 -0.60 -1.99 -11.06
CA ILE A 342 -0.48 -1.96 -12.52
C ILE A 342 -0.67 -0.55 -13.07
N THR A 343 -0.17 -0.32 -14.28
CA THR A 343 -0.35 0.95 -15.00
C THR A 343 -1.23 0.81 -16.24
N SER A 344 -1.67 1.98 -16.79
CA SER A 344 -2.16 2.06 -18.16
C SER A 344 -1.05 1.70 -19.17
N PRO A 345 -1.40 1.40 -20.43
CA PRO A 345 -0.39 1.06 -21.46
C PRO A 345 0.69 2.13 -21.68
N ASP A 346 0.38 3.39 -21.42
CA ASP A 346 1.31 4.53 -21.53
C ASP A 346 1.96 4.94 -20.18
N GLY A 347 1.64 4.25 -19.09
CA GLY A 347 2.18 4.47 -17.75
C GLY A 347 1.62 5.66 -16.98
N ARG A 348 0.77 6.51 -17.56
CA ARG A 348 0.26 7.74 -16.90
C ARG A 348 -0.79 7.50 -15.81
N ILE A 349 -1.44 6.36 -15.85
CA ILE A 349 -2.42 5.96 -14.84
C ILE A 349 -1.81 4.83 -14.03
N LEU A 350 -1.73 4.98 -12.71
CA LEU A 350 -1.21 3.96 -11.80
C LEU A 350 -2.27 3.60 -10.76
N GLY A 351 -2.51 2.31 -10.59
CA GLY A 351 -3.30 1.75 -9.51
C GLY A 351 -2.47 0.81 -8.64
N LYS A 352 -2.57 0.94 -7.32
CA LYS A 352 -1.87 0.10 -6.34
C LYS A 352 -2.66 -0.05 -5.05
N MET A 353 -2.38 -1.11 -4.27
CA MET A 353 -3.09 -1.39 -3.02
C MET A 353 -2.45 -0.78 -1.79
N GLY A 354 -1.13 -0.70 -1.73
CA GLY A 354 -0.40 -0.16 -0.57
C GLY A 354 -0.50 1.36 -0.48
N HIS A 355 -0.59 1.87 0.75
CA HIS A 355 -0.87 3.27 1.09
C HIS A 355 0.42 4.09 1.27
N ASN A 356 0.98 4.63 0.20
CA ASN A 356 2.14 5.52 0.26
C ASN A 356 1.84 6.87 0.90
N GLU A 357 0.59 7.34 0.85
CA GLU A 357 0.13 8.58 1.49
C GLU A 357 0.21 8.53 3.03
N ARG A 358 0.42 7.35 3.60
CA ARG A 358 0.58 7.11 5.04
C ARG A 358 2.02 6.85 5.47
N CYS A 359 2.98 6.99 4.55
CA CYS A 359 4.40 6.79 4.83
C CYS A 359 5.09 8.13 5.08
N TRP A 360 5.36 8.45 6.34
CA TRP A 360 6.02 9.68 6.78
C TRP A 360 7.27 9.33 7.58
N SER A 361 8.23 10.28 7.66
CA SER A 361 9.49 10.07 8.38
C SER A 361 9.33 9.75 9.85
N ASP A 362 8.20 10.10 10.44
CA ASP A 362 7.85 9.89 11.85
C ASP A 362 6.87 8.73 12.08
N THR A 363 6.47 8.03 11.01
CA THR A 363 5.58 6.86 11.10
C THR A 363 6.35 5.59 10.75
N GLY A 364 6.04 4.49 11.42
CA GLY A 364 6.66 3.20 11.13
C GLY A 364 8.17 3.14 11.40
N VAL A 365 8.69 3.96 12.31
CA VAL A 365 10.14 4.10 12.58
C VAL A 365 10.81 2.78 12.94
N ASN A 366 10.09 1.89 13.62
CA ASN A 366 10.60 0.57 14.02
C ASN A 366 10.28 -0.55 13.00
N ILE A 367 9.79 -0.20 11.83
CA ILE A 367 9.49 -1.17 10.77
C ILE A 367 10.66 -1.17 9.78
N TYR A 368 11.23 -2.37 9.58
CA TYR A 368 12.35 -2.54 8.67
C TYR A 368 11.96 -2.27 7.21
N GLY A 369 12.85 -1.60 6.49
CA GLY A 369 12.74 -1.33 5.06
C GLY A 369 12.48 0.14 4.73
N ASN A 370 12.74 0.50 3.48
CA ASN A 370 12.45 1.83 2.96
C ASN A 370 10.94 1.97 2.74
N GLN A 371 10.31 2.98 3.31
CA GLN A 371 8.88 3.24 3.18
C GLN A 371 8.57 4.31 2.13
N ASP A 372 9.55 5.13 1.75
CA ASP A 372 9.37 6.24 0.81
C ASP A 372 9.69 5.83 -0.64
N MET A 373 8.66 5.50 -1.39
CA MET A 373 8.72 5.24 -2.84
C MET A 373 8.80 6.54 -3.66
N GLN A 374 8.71 7.70 -3.04
CA GLN A 374 8.66 9.04 -3.66
C GLN A 374 7.58 9.17 -4.78
N LEU A 375 6.48 8.47 -4.60
CA LEU A 375 5.39 8.38 -5.57
C LEU A 375 4.80 9.75 -5.91
N PHE A 376 4.45 10.53 -4.88
CA PHE A 376 3.83 11.85 -5.02
C PHE A 376 4.80 12.87 -5.59
N ALA A 377 6.07 12.83 -5.17
CA ALA A 377 7.13 13.67 -5.73
C ALA A 377 7.37 13.38 -7.22
N SER A 378 7.35 12.11 -7.63
CA SER A 378 7.43 11.71 -9.03
C SER A 378 6.30 12.31 -9.86
N GLY A 379 5.04 12.20 -9.38
CA GLY A 379 3.88 12.73 -10.07
C GLY A 379 3.89 14.25 -10.21
N VAL A 380 4.36 14.97 -9.18
CA VAL A 380 4.47 16.44 -9.21
C VAL A 380 5.59 16.90 -10.12
N GLU A 381 6.76 16.25 -10.06
CA GLU A 381 7.92 16.58 -10.92
C GLU A 381 7.68 16.29 -12.39
N TYR A 382 6.79 15.38 -12.73
CA TYR A 382 6.41 15.10 -14.12
C TYR A 382 5.95 16.37 -14.87
N PHE A 383 5.34 17.33 -14.20
CA PHE A 383 4.85 18.58 -14.78
C PHE A 383 5.87 19.73 -14.72
N LYS A 384 7.03 19.56 -14.10
CA LYS A 384 8.12 20.57 -14.02
C LYS A 384 9.23 20.34 -15.06
#